data_5c49d37533d0d62c09fca6ae1f59ac7e
#
_entry.id   5c49d37533d0d62c09fca6ae1f59ac7e
#
_cell.length_a   1.000
_cell.length_b   1.000
_cell.length_c   1.000
_cell.angle_alpha   90.00
_cell.angle_beta   90.00
_cell.angle_gamma   90.00
#
_symmetry.space_group_name_H-M   'P 1'
#
loop_
_entity.id
_entity.type
_entity.pdbx_description
1 polymer ?
#
loop_
_entity_poly.entity_id
_entity_poly.type
_entity_poly.pdbx_seq_one_letter_code
_entity_poly.pdbx_strand_id
1 'polypeptide(L)'
;MKNMHYYIVTLAMLILAFPVKAASEAEFGKLSKAYTLHADGSQEMRVQKELTLFTHAAMNGLYGESFIIYNPAYQELKIHESYTRQKDGSIVKTPDNAFVEVLPSAAADAPAYNGLKEMVVVHTGLELGATIYLDYSVITRPGYLPELDICESVEELSPIKEYVLSLSVPDNKPLHYELLNGKMTPVVKTVAGMKT
;
A
#
# COMPACT_ATOMS: atom_id res chain seq x y z
N MET A 1 31.77 -50.82 4.53
CA MET A 1 30.41 -50.45 4.03
C MET A 1 29.51 -49.83 5.08
N LYS A 2 29.56 -50.18 6.37
CA LYS A 2 28.73 -49.59 7.43
C LYS A 2 28.94 -48.07 7.62
N ASN A 3 30.15 -47.56 7.49
CA ASN A 3 30.48 -46.14 7.70
C ASN A 3 30.02 -45.24 6.53
N MET A 4 29.94 -45.78 5.32
CA MET A 4 29.50 -45.04 4.14
C MET A 4 28.01 -44.63 4.19
N HIS A 5 27.18 -45.48 4.83
CA HIS A 5 25.76 -45.19 5.03
C HIS A 5 25.53 -44.04 6.00
N TYR A 6 26.35 -43.87 7.05
CA TYR A 6 26.25 -42.75 7.98
C TYR A 6 26.59 -41.43 7.32
N TYR A 7 27.62 -41.39 6.47
CA TYR A 7 28.00 -40.17 5.74
C TYR A 7 26.93 -39.73 4.73
N ILE A 8 26.25 -40.68 4.06
CA ILE A 8 25.16 -40.39 3.13
C ILE A 8 23.94 -39.83 3.87
N VAL A 9 23.57 -40.41 5.03
CA VAL A 9 22.46 -39.94 5.86
C VAL A 9 22.77 -38.55 6.45
N THR A 10 24.00 -38.31 6.92
CA THR A 10 24.41 -37.01 7.46
C THR A 10 24.43 -35.96 6.37
N LEU A 11 24.90 -36.27 5.16
CA LEU A 11 24.89 -35.35 4.02
C LEU A 11 23.46 -35.02 3.57
N ALA A 12 22.56 -36.01 3.54
CA ALA A 12 21.14 -35.81 3.22
C ALA A 12 20.42 -34.94 4.27
N MET A 13 20.73 -35.11 5.57
CA MET A 13 20.22 -34.24 6.63
C MET A 13 20.77 -32.80 6.55
N LEU A 14 22.03 -32.62 6.13
CA LEU A 14 22.61 -31.29 5.94
C LEU A 14 21.93 -30.51 4.79
N ILE A 15 21.54 -31.20 3.72
CA ILE A 15 20.83 -30.61 2.57
C ILE A 15 19.41 -30.15 2.98
N LEU A 16 18.76 -30.85 3.92
CA LEU A 16 17.43 -30.49 4.44
C LEU A 16 17.45 -29.33 5.41
N ALA A 17 18.62 -28.91 5.91
CA ALA A 17 18.76 -27.83 6.89
C ALA A 17 18.95 -26.45 6.29
N PHE A 18 19.05 -26.30 4.96
CA PHE A 18 19.06 -25.00 4.35
C PHE A 18 17.64 -24.40 4.36
N PRO A 19 17.42 -23.26 5.01
CA PRO A 19 16.11 -22.61 4.94
C PRO A 19 15.88 -22.22 3.48
N VAL A 20 14.98 -22.92 2.79
CA VAL A 20 14.46 -22.51 1.50
C VAL A 20 13.64 -21.25 1.78
N LYS A 21 14.22 -20.10 1.55
CA LYS A 21 13.47 -18.86 1.59
C LYS A 21 12.45 -18.92 0.44
N ALA A 22 11.17 -19.05 0.76
CA ALA A 22 10.13 -19.00 -0.24
C ALA A 22 10.29 -17.70 -1.04
N ALA A 23 10.29 -17.82 -2.37
CA ALA A 23 10.30 -16.64 -3.22
C ALA A 23 9.02 -15.83 -2.94
N SER A 24 9.13 -14.53 -2.79
CA SER A 24 7.97 -13.68 -2.62
C SER A 24 7.13 -13.64 -3.90
N GLU A 25 5.81 -13.63 -3.74
CA GLU A 25 4.86 -13.48 -4.85
C GLU A 25 5.01 -12.13 -5.58
N ALA A 26 5.31 -11.09 -4.80
CA ALA A 26 5.52 -9.72 -5.26
C ALA A 26 6.44 -8.98 -4.27
N GLU A 27 6.85 -7.75 -4.61
CA GLU A 27 7.65 -6.90 -3.75
C GLU A 27 7.31 -5.43 -3.99
N PHE A 28 7.02 -4.70 -2.92
CA PHE A 28 6.92 -3.25 -3.00
C PHE A 28 8.33 -2.65 -3.12
N GLY A 29 8.63 -2.06 -4.27
CA GLY A 29 9.81 -1.23 -4.44
C GLY A 29 9.71 0.02 -3.57
N LYS A 30 8.51 0.62 -3.55
CA LYS A 30 8.16 1.75 -2.68
C LYS A 30 6.70 1.70 -2.28
N LEU A 31 6.42 1.99 -1.02
CA LEU A 31 5.09 2.29 -0.49
C LEU A 31 5.19 3.57 0.33
N SER A 32 4.49 4.61 -0.11
CA SER A 32 4.45 5.90 0.58
C SER A 32 3.03 6.24 0.98
N LYS A 33 2.82 6.59 2.25
CA LYS A 33 1.57 7.12 2.77
C LYS A 33 1.83 8.48 3.40
N ALA A 34 1.15 9.50 2.92
CA ALA A 34 1.26 10.87 3.41
C ALA A 34 -0.09 11.35 3.93
N TYR A 35 -0.11 11.77 5.18
CA TYR A 35 -1.28 12.35 5.83
C TYR A 35 -1.05 13.83 6.08
N THR A 36 -1.97 14.65 5.63
CA THR A 36 -1.89 16.10 5.77
C THR A 36 -3.16 16.67 6.40
N LEU A 37 -3.02 17.40 7.50
CA LEU A 37 -4.05 18.28 8.01
C LEU A 37 -3.81 19.69 7.44
N HIS A 38 -4.71 20.16 6.60
CA HIS A 38 -4.62 21.50 6.02
C HIS A 38 -5.09 22.58 7.00
N ALA A 39 -4.71 23.83 6.74
CA ALA A 39 -5.06 24.96 7.60
C ALA A 39 -6.57 25.23 7.68
N ASP A 40 -7.33 24.84 6.65
CA ASP A 40 -8.79 24.95 6.61
C ASP A 40 -9.51 23.81 7.36
N GLY A 41 -8.76 22.85 7.89
CA GLY A 41 -9.27 21.68 8.60
C GLY A 41 -9.62 20.50 7.69
N SER A 42 -9.40 20.60 6.38
CA SER A 42 -9.46 19.43 5.51
C SER A 42 -8.28 18.47 5.77
N GLN A 43 -8.49 17.20 5.49
CA GLN A 43 -7.45 16.18 5.67
C GLN A 43 -7.23 15.44 4.35
N GLU A 44 -5.99 15.16 4.03
CA GLU A 44 -5.63 14.38 2.86
C GLU A 44 -4.79 13.16 3.27
N MET A 45 -5.20 12.00 2.78
CA MET A 45 -4.38 10.79 2.76
C MET A 45 -3.96 10.55 1.32
N ARG A 46 -2.65 10.62 1.02
CA ARG A 46 -2.09 10.26 -0.29
C ARG A 46 -1.30 8.98 -0.19
N VAL A 47 -1.55 8.07 -1.11
CA VAL A 47 -0.87 6.79 -1.20
C VAL A 47 -0.20 6.67 -2.56
N GLN A 48 1.09 6.33 -2.55
CA GLN A 48 1.86 5.99 -3.74
C GLN A 48 2.47 4.62 -3.55
N LYS A 49 2.26 3.72 -4.50
CA LYS A 49 2.84 2.39 -4.48
C LYS A 49 3.51 2.03 -5.79
N GLU A 50 4.67 1.39 -5.68
CA GLU A 50 5.36 0.68 -6.75
C GLU A 50 5.48 -0.77 -6.34
N LEU A 51 4.80 -1.68 -7.05
CA LEU A 51 4.72 -3.10 -6.71
C LEU A 51 5.13 -3.94 -7.92
N THR A 52 6.22 -4.70 -7.78
CA THR A 52 6.70 -5.63 -8.82
C THR A 52 6.13 -7.02 -8.59
N LEU A 53 5.60 -7.64 -9.64
CA LEU A 53 4.91 -8.92 -9.62
C LEU A 53 5.84 -10.03 -10.10
N PHE A 54 5.97 -11.11 -9.33
CA PHE A 54 6.88 -12.22 -9.65
C PHE A 54 6.16 -13.51 -10.05
N THR A 55 4.87 -13.63 -9.74
CA THR A 55 4.10 -14.85 -9.99
C THR A 55 2.73 -14.57 -10.60
N HIS A 56 2.13 -15.59 -11.21
CA HIS A 56 0.76 -15.53 -11.71
C HIS A 56 -0.27 -15.36 -10.56
N ALA A 57 0.03 -15.93 -9.38
CA ALA A 57 -0.83 -15.74 -8.21
C ALA A 57 -0.88 -14.26 -7.77
N ALA A 58 0.27 -13.56 -7.81
CA ALA A 58 0.33 -12.13 -7.54
C ALA A 58 -0.53 -11.32 -8.53
N MET A 59 -0.50 -11.68 -9.82
CA MET A 59 -1.27 -10.96 -10.86
C MET A 59 -2.78 -11.21 -10.76
N ASN A 60 -3.19 -12.45 -10.51
CA ASN A 60 -4.60 -12.84 -10.65
C ASN A 60 -5.38 -12.84 -9.34
N GLY A 61 -4.72 -12.99 -8.19
CA GLY A 61 -5.39 -13.20 -6.92
C GLY A 61 -5.05 -12.17 -5.83
N LEU A 62 -3.87 -11.56 -5.89
CA LEU A 62 -3.41 -10.69 -4.81
C LEU A 62 -3.40 -9.21 -5.18
N TYR A 63 -2.92 -8.87 -6.37
CA TYR A 63 -2.59 -7.50 -6.74
C TYR A 63 -3.09 -7.07 -8.12
N GLY A 64 -3.87 -7.90 -8.81
CA GLY A 64 -4.48 -7.55 -10.10
C GLY A 64 -5.43 -6.36 -10.01
N GLU A 65 -5.94 -6.10 -8.81
CA GLU A 65 -6.84 -5.00 -8.50
C GLU A 65 -6.36 -4.24 -7.26
N SER A 66 -6.77 -2.98 -7.16
CA SER A 66 -6.60 -2.17 -5.94
C SER A 66 -7.95 -1.62 -5.51
N PHE A 67 -8.21 -1.68 -4.21
CA PHE A 67 -9.50 -1.31 -3.62
C PHE A 67 -9.32 -0.08 -2.75
N ILE A 68 -10.10 0.98 -3.01
CA ILE A 68 -10.03 2.25 -2.28
C ILE A 68 -11.42 2.61 -1.80
N ILE A 69 -11.63 2.49 -0.48
CA ILE A 69 -12.92 2.81 0.14
C ILE A 69 -12.93 4.28 0.55
N TYR A 70 -14.02 4.97 0.25
CA TYR A 70 -14.24 6.36 0.64
C TYR A 70 -15.74 6.66 0.79
N ASN A 71 -16.06 7.75 1.48
CA ASN A 71 -17.43 8.22 1.64
C ASN A 71 -17.65 9.50 0.81
N PRO A 72 -18.33 9.45 -0.35
CA PRO A 72 -18.49 10.61 -1.22
C PRO A 72 -19.30 11.76 -0.61
N ALA A 73 -20.06 11.52 0.47
CA ALA A 73 -20.73 12.60 1.20
C ALA A 73 -19.75 13.54 1.90
N TYR A 74 -18.57 13.04 2.27
CA TYR A 74 -17.58 13.77 3.06
C TYR A 74 -16.17 13.73 2.48
N GLN A 75 -15.93 12.87 1.51
CA GLN A 75 -14.61 12.62 0.93
C GLN A 75 -14.65 12.71 -0.59
N GLU A 76 -13.52 13.09 -1.16
CA GLU A 76 -13.25 13.07 -2.60
C GLU A 76 -12.08 12.13 -2.86
N LEU A 77 -12.24 11.19 -3.79
CA LEU A 77 -11.15 10.36 -4.29
C LEU A 77 -10.54 11.02 -5.53
N LYS A 78 -9.22 11.16 -5.54
CA LYS A 78 -8.44 11.59 -6.72
C LYS A 78 -7.42 10.52 -7.08
N ILE A 79 -7.53 9.97 -8.27
CA ILE A 79 -6.47 9.16 -8.87
C ILE A 79 -5.55 10.12 -9.61
N HIS A 80 -4.29 10.24 -9.17
CA HIS A 80 -3.30 11.10 -9.80
C HIS A 80 -2.64 10.40 -10.97
N GLU A 81 -2.27 9.12 -10.76
CA GLU A 81 -1.63 8.31 -11.78
C GLU A 81 -1.85 6.81 -11.53
N SER A 82 -2.11 6.05 -12.59
CA SER A 82 -2.20 4.58 -12.56
C SER A 82 -1.68 4.00 -13.86
N TYR A 83 -0.68 3.13 -13.78
CA TYR A 83 -0.13 2.42 -14.92
C TYR A 83 0.62 1.15 -14.50
N THR A 84 0.90 0.31 -15.46
CA THR A 84 1.83 -0.81 -15.33
C THR A 84 3.07 -0.54 -16.18
N ARG A 85 4.26 -0.58 -15.57
CA ARG A 85 5.53 -0.61 -16.29
C ARG A 85 5.87 -2.07 -16.55
N GLN A 86 5.90 -2.46 -17.81
CA GLN A 86 6.24 -3.82 -18.23
C GLN A 86 7.74 -4.10 -18.05
N LYS A 87 8.13 -5.36 -18.19
CA LYS A 87 9.50 -5.80 -18.00
C LYS A 87 10.49 -5.15 -18.98
N ASP A 88 10.05 -4.83 -20.18
CA ASP A 88 10.83 -4.13 -21.21
C ASP A 88 10.91 -2.60 -20.99
N GLY A 89 10.24 -2.09 -19.94
CA GLY A 89 10.18 -0.67 -19.60
C GLY A 89 9.01 0.08 -20.26
N SER A 90 8.22 -0.57 -21.12
CA SER A 90 7.03 0.07 -21.71
C SER A 90 5.97 0.36 -20.64
N ILE A 91 5.18 1.40 -20.89
CA ILE A 91 4.13 1.86 -19.96
C ILE A 91 2.76 1.57 -20.55
N VAL A 92 1.96 0.82 -19.81
CA VAL A 92 0.54 0.58 -20.09
C VAL A 92 -0.28 1.37 -19.08
N LYS A 93 -0.88 2.48 -19.54
CA LYS A 93 -1.76 3.28 -18.68
C LYS A 93 -3.04 2.51 -18.39
N THR A 94 -3.52 2.65 -17.16
CA THR A 94 -4.83 2.11 -16.76
C THR A 94 -5.92 2.84 -17.54
N PRO A 95 -6.75 2.16 -18.35
CA PRO A 95 -7.78 2.81 -19.15
C PRO A 95 -8.97 3.23 -18.27
N ASP A 96 -9.76 4.20 -18.74
CA ASP A 96 -10.88 4.78 -17.97
C ASP A 96 -11.90 3.73 -17.51
N ASN A 97 -12.16 2.72 -18.31
CA ASN A 97 -13.10 1.64 -17.98
C ASN A 97 -12.57 0.61 -16.97
N ALA A 98 -11.32 0.74 -16.56
CA ALA A 98 -10.70 -0.06 -15.50
C ALA A 98 -10.84 0.56 -14.10
N PHE A 99 -11.50 1.72 -14.00
CA PHE A 99 -11.90 2.33 -12.74
C PHE A 99 -13.38 2.08 -12.51
N VAL A 100 -13.72 1.18 -11.58
CA VAL A 100 -15.10 0.75 -11.35
C VAL A 100 -15.50 1.08 -9.92
N GLU A 101 -16.55 1.87 -9.75
CA GLU A 101 -17.07 2.21 -8.44
C GLU A 101 -18.19 1.25 -8.03
N VAL A 102 -18.05 0.62 -6.89
CA VAL A 102 -18.99 -0.36 -6.34
C VAL A 102 -19.30 -0.07 -4.86
N LEU A 103 -20.27 -0.78 -4.32
CA LEU A 103 -20.46 -0.85 -2.87
C LEU A 103 -19.40 -1.80 -2.28
N PRO A 104 -18.68 -1.42 -1.20
CA PRO A 104 -17.76 -2.33 -0.53
C PRO A 104 -18.46 -3.62 -0.09
N SER A 105 -17.82 -4.77 -0.32
CA SER A 105 -18.41 -6.07 0.04
C SER A 105 -18.79 -6.18 1.51
N ALA A 106 -17.97 -5.58 2.39
CA ALA A 106 -18.23 -5.52 3.83
C ALA A 106 -19.49 -4.70 4.21
N ALA A 107 -19.98 -3.85 3.30
CA ALA A 107 -21.19 -3.04 3.49
C ALA A 107 -22.46 -3.70 2.92
N ALA A 108 -22.34 -4.81 2.18
CA ALA A 108 -23.45 -5.44 1.46
C ALA A 108 -24.65 -5.80 2.38
N ASP A 109 -24.37 -6.30 3.58
CA ASP A 109 -25.38 -6.68 4.57
C ASP A 109 -25.55 -5.65 5.69
N ALA A 110 -25.00 -4.43 5.50
CA ALA A 110 -25.01 -3.37 6.51
C ALA A 110 -25.55 -2.06 5.92
N PRO A 111 -26.88 -1.87 5.84
CA PRO A 111 -27.51 -0.71 5.19
C PRO A 111 -27.04 0.66 5.69
N ALA A 112 -26.59 0.75 6.95
CA ALA A 112 -26.03 1.98 7.51
C ALA A 112 -24.76 2.46 6.77
N TYR A 113 -24.09 1.59 6.04
CA TYR A 113 -22.85 1.87 5.29
C TYR A 113 -23.07 1.96 3.78
N ASN A 114 -24.32 1.96 3.29
CA ASN A 114 -24.64 2.08 1.86
C ASN A 114 -24.15 3.39 1.22
N GLY A 115 -23.79 4.39 2.02
CA GLY A 115 -23.16 5.63 1.55
C GLY A 115 -21.68 5.49 1.19
N LEU A 116 -21.04 4.37 1.57
CA LEU A 116 -19.65 4.11 1.19
C LEU A 116 -19.55 3.69 -0.27
N LYS A 117 -18.43 4.03 -0.89
CA LYS A 117 -18.02 3.60 -2.20
C LYS A 117 -16.65 2.93 -2.14
N GLU A 118 -16.44 1.97 -3.00
CA GLU A 118 -15.16 1.34 -3.23
C GLU A 118 -14.77 1.53 -4.69
N MET A 119 -13.68 2.23 -4.93
CA MET A 119 -13.06 2.31 -6.25
C MET A 119 -12.20 1.08 -6.44
N VAL A 120 -12.57 0.25 -7.40
CA VAL A 120 -11.76 -0.87 -7.88
C VAL A 120 -10.93 -0.37 -9.05
N VAL A 121 -9.62 -0.38 -8.89
CA VAL A 121 -8.66 -0.06 -9.96
C VAL A 121 -8.15 -1.38 -10.52
N VAL A 122 -8.61 -1.76 -11.72
CA VAL A 122 -8.18 -2.99 -12.40
C VAL A 122 -6.88 -2.70 -13.15
N HIS A 123 -5.77 -3.29 -12.70
CA HIS A 123 -4.48 -3.10 -13.34
C HIS A 123 -4.38 -3.88 -14.65
N THR A 124 -3.98 -3.20 -15.72
CA THR A 124 -3.88 -3.76 -17.08
C THR A 124 -2.44 -3.89 -17.53
N GLY A 125 -2.17 -4.77 -18.51
CA GLY A 125 -0.81 -4.99 -19.02
C GLY A 125 0.09 -5.74 -18.04
N LEU A 126 -0.48 -6.55 -17.15
CA LEU A 126 0.27 -7.32 -16.16
C LEU A 126 1.03 -8.47 -16.83
N GLU A 127 2.28 -8.63 -16.45
CA GLU A 127 3.15 -9.75 -16.80
C GLU A 127 4.14 -10.05 -15.67
N LEU A 128 4.82 -11.16 -15.73
CA LEU A 128 5.86 -11.51 -14.75
C LEU A 128 7.03 -10.52 -14.83
N GLY A 129 7.32 -9.87 -13.71
CA GLY A 129 8.33 -8.82 -13.60
C GLY A 129 7.83 -7.41 -13.91
N ALA A 130 6.55 -7.24 -14.26
CA ALA A 130 5.93 -5.93 -14.38
C ALA A 130 5.80 -5.24 -13.02
N THR A 131 5.79 -3.91 -13.02
CA THR A 131 5.61 -3.07 -11.84
C THR A 131 4.35 -2.25 -11.97
N ILE A 132 3.41 -2.46 -11.05
CA ILE A 132 2.22 -1.61 -10.88
C ILE A 132 2.64 -0.31 -10.21
N TYR A 133 2.22 0.82 -10.77
CA TYR A 133 2.27 2.14 -10.14
C TYR A 133 0.85 2.66 -9.92
N LEU A 134 0.57 3.10 -8.70
CA LEU A 134 -0.70 3.75 -8.35
C LEU A 134 -0.44 4.88 -7.36
N ASP A 135 -0.94 6.06 -7.71
CA ASP A 135 -0.90 7.28 -6.89
C ASP A 135 -2.30 7.85 -6.78
N TYR A 136 -2.81 7.96 -5.55
CA TYR A 136 -4.13 8.51 -5.29
C TYR A 136 -4.19 9.27 -3.97
N SER A 137 -5.19 10.16 -3.85
CA SER A 137 -5.53 10.84 -2.60
C SER A 137 -6.99 10.62 -2.24
N VAL A 138 -7.26 10.45 -0.95
CA VAL A 138 -8.59 10.59 -0.36
C VAL A 138 -8.58 11.88 0.46
N ILE A 139 -9.40 12.85 0.05
CA ILE A 139 -9.47 14.17 0.66
C ILE A 139 -10.76 14.27 1.45
N THR A 140 -10.65 14.45 2.76
CA THR A 140 -11.77 14.63 3.68
C THR A 140 -12.08 16.11 3.85
N ARG A 141 -13.36 16.48 3.71
CA ARG A 141 -13.82 17.88 3.84
C ARG A 141 -13.64 18.41 5.26
N PRO A 142 -13.43 19.72 5.43
CA PRO A 142 -13.35 20.34 6.74
C PRO A 142 -14.59 20.05 7.59
N GLY A 143 -14.37 19.80 8.89
CA GLY A 143 -15.44 19.63 9.88
C GLY A 143 -16.06 18.22 9.94
N TYR A 144 -15.68 17.30 9.06
CA TYR A 144 -16.14 15.90 9.17
C TYR A 144 -15.40 15.14 10.27
N LEU A 145 -14.08 15.25 10.30
CA LEU A 145 -13.25 14.70 11.36
C LEU A 145 -12.72 15.87 12.21
N PRO A 146 -12.86 15.82 13.54
CA PRO A 146 -12.43 16.90 14.42
C PRO A 146 -10.90 17.01 14.51
N GLU A 147 -10.21 15.88 14.35
CA GLU A 147 -8.77 15.75 14.54
C GLU A 147 -8.18 14.81 13.49
N LEU A 148 -6.87 14.93 13.26
CA LEU A 148 -6.13 13.97 12.46
C LEU A 148 -5.74 12.79 13.37
N ASP A 149 -6.47 11.69 13.24
CA ASP A 149 -6.21 10.44 13.98
C ASP A 149 -5.83 9.35 12.98
N ILE A 150 -4.64 8.75 13.16
CA ILE A 150 -4.05 7.81 12.23
C ILE A 150 -3.54 6.60 13.00
N CYS A 151 -3.99 5.42 12.59
CA CYS A 151 -3.46 4.16 13.05
C CYS A 151 -3.02 3.34 11.81
N GLU A 152 -1.70 3.26 11.58
CA GLU A 152 -1.14 2.58 10.42
C GLU A 152 -0.36 1.33 10.79
N SER A 153 -0.59 0.26 10.04
CA SER A 153 0.29 -0.90 10.04
C SER A 153 1.37 -0.75 8.97
N VAL A 154 2.62 -1.04 9.33
CA VAL A 154 3.77 -1.01 8.41
C VAL A 154 3.97 -2.36 7.73
N GLU A 155 3.04 -3.31 7.94
CA GLU A 155 3.11 -4.66 7.39
C GLU A 155 2.21 -4.82 6.17
N GLU A 156 2.74 -5.50 5.15
CA GLU A 156 2.03 -5.91 3.95
C GLU A 156 2.24 -7.41 3.69
N LEU A 157 1.41 -8.01 2.85
CA LEU A 157 1.54 -9.43 2.48
C LEU A 157 2.84 -9.73 1.73
N SER A 158 3.39 -8.75 1.04
CA SER A 158 4.66 -8.85 0.31
C SER A 158 5.72 -7.95 0.93
N PRO A 159 7.01 -8.28 0.81
CA PRO A 159 8.10 -7.46 1.31
C PRO A 159 8.06 -6.03 0.77
N ILE A 160 8.50 -5.08 1.60
CA ILE A 160 8.62 -3.67 1.24
C ILE A 160 10.09 -3.27 1.33
N LYS A 161 10.66 -2.74 0.24
CA LYS A 161 12.04 -2.20 0.23
C LYS A 161 12.11 -0.83 0.88
N GLU A 162 11.19 0.05 0.52
CA GLU A 162 11.12 1.40 1.05
C GLU A 162 9.69 1.71 1.48
N TYR A 163 9.50 1.91 2.80
CA TYR A 163 8.25 2.42 3.36
C TYR A 163 8.46 3.85 3.83
N VAL A 164 7.63 4.77 3.34
CA VAL A 164 7.66 6.18 3.75
C VAL A 164 6.32 6.56 4.35
N LEU A 165 6.32 6.94 5.63
CA LEU A 165 5.17 7.52 6.30
C LEU A 165 5.46 8.99 6.59
N SER A 166 4.63 9.90 6.12
CA SER A 166 4.73 11.34 6.41
C SER A 166 3.46 11.88 7.04
N LEU A 167 3.63 12.69 8.06
CA LEU A 167 2.55 13.37 8.77
C LEU A 167 2.81 14.89 8.70
N SER A 168 1.90 15.61 8.06
CA SER A 168 2.02 17.06 7.89
C SER A 168 0.87 17.78 8.58
N VAL A 169 1.19 18.72 9.46
CA VAL A 169 0.20 19.55 10.17
C VAL A 169 0.65 21.02 10.17
N PRO A 170 -0.26 22.01 10.30
CA PRO A 170 0.13 23.39 10.56
C PRO A 170 1.09 23.46 11.75
N ASP A 171 2.13 24.31 11.66
CA ASP A 171 3.22 24.37 12.63
C ASP A 171 2.75 24.77 14.05
N ASN A 172 1.62 25.47 14.16
CA ASN A 172 0.96 25.84 15.41
C ASN A 172 0.11 24.71 16.03
N LYS A 173 -0.01 23.56 15.37
CA LYS A 173 -0.74 22.39 15.89
C LYS A 173 0.22 21.41 16.57
N PRO A 174 -0.14 20.88 17.76
CA PRO A 174 0.61 19.77 18.34
C PRO A 174 0.45 18.51 17.47
N LEU A 175 1.52 17.73 17.36
CA LEU A 175 1.52 16.41 16.75
C LEU A 175 2.08 15.43 17.76
N HIS A 176 1.25 14.45 18.16
CA HIS A 176 1.66 13.34 19.00
C HIS A 176 1.75 12.09 18.12
N TYR A 177 2.79 11.35 18.26
CA TYR A 177 2.99 10.08 17.53
C TYR A 177 3.70 9.07 18.41
N GLU A 178 3.42 7.81 18.15
CA GLU A 178 4.07 6.68 18.80
C GLU A 178 4.34 5.58 17.76
N LEU A 179 5.51 4.99 17.79
CA LEU A 179 5.84 3.82 16.98
C LEU A 179 5.84 2.59 17.88
N LEU A 180 4.85 1.73 17.68
CA LEU A 180 4.74 0.47 18.41
C LEU A 180 5.58 -0.62 17.72
N ASN A 181 6.21 -1.48 18.52
CA ASN A 181 6.99 -2.63 18.05
C ASN A 181 8.15 -2.32 17.09
N GLY A 182 8.66 -1.09 17.14
CA GLY A 182 9.76 -0.65 16.29
C GLY A 182 10.64 0.39 16.95
N LYS A 183 11.74 0.73 16.27
CA LYS A 183 12.64 1.83 16.65
C LYS A 183 12.94 2.64 15.40
N MET A 184 12.53 3.89 15.41
CA MET A 184 12.85 4.85 14.36
C MET A 184 12.95 6.24 14.95
N THR A 185 13.88 7.05 14.45
CA THR A 185 13.95 8.47 14.77
C THR A 185 13.32 9.22 13.61
N PRO A 186 12.19 9.91 13.82
CA PRO A 186 11.55 10.67 12.75
C PRO A 186 12.41 11.87 12.36
N VAL A 187 12.32 12.26 11.11
CA VAL A 187 12.91 13.50 10.59
C VAL A 187 11.84 14.57 10.59
N VAL A 188 12.02 15.60 11.41
CA VAL A 188 11.06 16.71 11.50
C VAL A 188 11.56 17.88 10.68
N LYS A 189 10.71 18.43 9.81
CA LYS A 189 10.97 19.62 8.99
C LYS A 189 9.79 20.59 9.11
N THR A 190 10.10 21.89 9.13
CA THR A 190 9.06 22.94 9.05
C THR A 190 9.33 23.79 7.81
N VAL A 191 8.36 23.81 6.90
CA VAL A 191 8.44 24.56 5.65
C VAL A 191 7.10 25.22 5.39
N ALA A 192 7.10 26.51 5.06
CA ALA A 192 5.90 27.28 4.69
C ALA A 192 4.73 27.15 5.71
N GLY A 193 5.04 27.13 7.02
CA GLY A 193 4.03 27.02 8.08
C GLY A 193 3.46 25.62 8.29
N MET A 194 4.05 24.59 7.67
CA MET A 194 3.70 23.18 7.88
C MET A 194 4.87 22.46 8.55
N LYS A 195 4.55 21.69 9.57
CA LYS A 195 5.46 20.75 10.24
C LYS A 195 5.19 19.33 9.68
N THR A 196 6.22 18.75 9.13
CA THR A 196 6.19 17.36 8.59
C THR A 196 7.23 16.53 9.30
#